data_a04fec85b4c0075cdc116f3c9f22954b
#
_entry.id   a04fec85b4c0075cdc116f3c9f22954b
#
_cell.length_a   1.000
_cell.length_b   1.000
_cell.length_c   1.000
_cell.angle_alpha   90.00
_cell.angle_beta   90.00
_cell.angle_gamma   90.00
#
_symmetry.space_group_name_H-M   'P 1'
#
loop_
_entity.id
_entity.type
_entity.pdbx_description
1 polymer ?
#
loop_
_entity_poly.entity_id
_entity_poly.type
_entity_poly.pdbx_seq_one_letter_code
_entity_poly.pdbx_strand_id
1 'polypeptide(L)'
;MVSSHPLQRLLRYSRKYRREVWLASSCSVLNKLFDLAPPVLIGLAVDVVVQQQDSWLAGLGIPGVRAQFFALAGLTAVTWGLESTFQYAYSVLWRNLAQTMQRDLRIEAYAHLQDLELAYFEDHSTGGLMAVLNDDINQLERFLDVGANEVLQVVTTILLIGTAFWVLAPAVAWMAVLPMPFIVWGAIAFQKFLAPRYAMVRERVSLLNSRLSNNISGILTIKSFTAEGYETERVREDSEAYRQSNRHAIAYSAAYIPLIRILILIGFTATLIFGGLMAVEGQLAVGTYSMLVFLTQRLLWPLTRLGDTLDQYQRAMASTNRVMDLLDTAIALHPGERRLPVSNVQGDVQFTDVTFAYGGHRPVVEHLTLKIPAGHTIAVVGATGSGKSTLVKLLLRFYEVDHGRITVDGIDVRELAPQDLRQAIGLVSQDVFLFHGTVADNIAYGTFAADAAAIAEAARAAEAHEFIERLPQGYDTIVGERGQKLSGGQRQRLAIARAILKNPPILVLDEATSAVDNETEAAIQKSLEKITQNRTTIAIAHRLSTIRNADRIYVMDQGQLVEWGTHEELIDRQGLYAGLWQVQTGVKVGV
;
A
#
# COMPACT_ATOMS: atom_id res chain seq x y z
N MET A 1 -17.28 -3.29 15.74
CA MET A 1 -18.13 -2.86 14.60
C MET A 1 -18.43 -4.05 13.71
N VAL A 2 -19.70 -4.28 13.30
CA VAL A 2 -20.07 -5.38 12.40
C VAL A 2 -19.33 -5.16 11.09
N SER A 3 -18.44 -6.07 10.73
CA SER A 3 -17.66 -5.97 9.49
C SER A 3 -18.63 -5.99 8.31
N SER A 4 -18.92 -4.84 7.72
CA SER A 4 -19.71 -4.78 6.50
C SER A 4 -18.96 -5.56 5.41
N HIS A 5 -19.69 -6.38 4.64
CA HIS A 5 -19.11 -7.20 3.58
C HIS A 5 -18.23 -6.34 2.64
N PRO A 6 -17.04 -6.81 2.21
CA PRO A 6 -16.08 -6.02 1.42
C PRO A 6 -16.71 -5.35 0.19
N LEU A 7 -17.60 -6.08 -0.50
CA LEU A 7 -18.34 -5.54 -1.64
C LEU A 7 -19.19 -4.32 -1.26
N GLN A 8 -19.81 -4.31 -0.07
CA GLN A 8 -20.61 -3.17 0.37
C GLN A 8 -19.73 -1.95 0.64
N ARG A 9 -18.52 -2.15 1.20
CA ARG A 9 -17.53 -1.08 1.41
C ARG A 9 -17.10 -0.50 0.07
N LEU A 10 -16.77 -1.34 -0.91
CA LEU A 10 -16.40 -0.93 -2.26
C LEU A 10 -17.54 -0.18 -2.96
N LEU A 11 -18.78 -0.69 -2.90
CA LEU A 11 -19.95 -0.03 -3.48
C LEU A 11 -20.27 1.31 -2.80
N ARG A 12 -20.01 1.42 -1.49
CA ARG A 12 -20.15 2.70 -0.78
C ARG A 12 -19.11 3.71 -1.26
N TYR A 13 -17.87 3.28 -1.42
CA TYR A 13 -16.80 4.11 -1.95
C TYR A 13 -17.08 4.55 -3.39
N SER A 14 -17.57 3.64 -4.24
CA SER A 14 -17.87 3.93 -5.65
C SER A 14 -19.05 4.89 -5.88
N ARG A 15 -19.83 5.24 -4.83
CA ARG A 15 -20.97 6.17 -4.96
C ARG A 15 -20.56 7.55 -5.49
N LYS A 16 -19.34 8.00 -5.23
CA LYS A 16 -18.80 9.25 -5.79
C LYS A 16 -18.64 9.22 -7.32
N TYR A 17 -18.57 8.01 -7.91
CA TYR A 17 -18.41 7.79 -9.37
C TYR A 17 -19.67 7.21 -10.02
N ARG A 18 -20.84 7.38 -9.43
CA ARG A 18 -22.08 6.73 -9.87
C ARG A 18 -22.45 7.01 -11.33
N ARG A 19 -22.13 8.20 -11.87
CA ARG A 19 -22.42 8.56 -13.28
C ARG A 19 -21.59 7.71 -14.23
N GLU A 20 -20.31 7.61 -13.96
CA GLU A 20 -19.33 6.83 -14.73
C GLU A 20 -19.68 5.35 -14.69
N VAL A 21 -20.03 4.83 -13.51
CA VAL A 21 -20.48 3.43 -13.32
C VAL A 21 -21.75 3.18 -14.14
N TRP A 22 -22.75 4.06 -14.09
CA TRP A 22 -23.97 3.91 -14.86
C TRP A 22 -23.74 3.96 -16.37
N LEU A 23 -22.92 4.90 -16.86
CA LEU A 23 -22.57 5.02 -18.28
C LEU A 23 -21.83 3.77 -18.77
N ALA A 24 -20.81 3.34 -18.05
CA ALA A 24 -20.04 2.15 -18.39
C ALA A 24 -20.93 0.89 -18.41
N SER A 25 -21.76 0.72 -17.36
CA SER A 25 -22.68 -0.41 -17.25
C SER A 25 -23.73 -0.41 -18.38
N SER A 26 -24.30 0.75 -18.72
CA SER A 26 -25.27 0.86 -19.80
C SER A 26 -24.65 0.51 -21.15
N CYS A 27 -23.42 1.00 -21.43
CA CYS A 27 -22.70 0.63 -22.64
C CYS A 27 -22.38 -0.87 -22.69
N SER A 28 -22.04 -1.50 -21.54
CA SER A 28 -21.79 -2.94 -21.46
C SER A 28 -23.04 -3.76 -21.75
N VAL A 29 -24.21 -3.35 -21.20
CA VAL A 29 -25.49 -4.01 -21.45
C VAL A 29 -25.91 -3.86 -22.92
N LEU A 30 -25.77 -2.66 -23.50
CA LEU A 30 -26.07 -2.41 -24.92
C LEU A 30 -25.13 -3.19 -25.84
N ASN A 31 -23.84 -3.22 -25.54
CA ASN A 31 -22.90 -4.07 -26.27
C ASN A 31 -23.37 -5.52 -26.27
N LYS A 32 -23.77 -6.05 -25.11
CA LYS A 32 -24.21 -7.45 -24.98
C LYS A 32 -25.50 -7.72 -25.74
N LEU A 33 -26.41 -6.75 -25.78
CA LEU A 33 -27.63 -6.84 -26.57
C LEU A 33 -27.32 -7.01 -28.06
N PHE A 34 -26.38 -6.22 -28.60
CA PHE A 34 -25.96 -6.31 -30.01
C PHE A 34 -25.09 -7.55 -30.28
N ASP A 35 -24.25 -8.00 -29.34
CA ASP A 35 -23.46 -9.25 -29.43
C ASP A 35 -24.37 -10.50 -29.57
N LEU A 36 -25.58 -10.45 -29.04
CA LEU A 36 -26.55 -11.53 -29.15
C LEU A 36 -27.43 -11.47 -30.41
N ALA A 37 -27.32 -10.42 -31.23
CA ALA A 37 -28.08 -10.28 -32.47
C ALA A 37 -27.66 -11.28 -33.57
N PRO A 38 -26.39 -11.62 -33.80
CA PRO A 38 -25.98 -12.53 -34.88
C PRO A 38 -26.70 -13.90 -34.86
N PRO A 39 -26.84 -14.63 -33.73
CA PRO A 39 -27.67 -15.85 -33.70
C PRO A 39 -29.10 -15.64 -34.16
N VAL A 40 -29.71 -14.51 -33.79
CA VAL A 40 -31.07 -14.17 -34.23
C VAL A 40 -31.13 -13.92 -35.74
N LEU A 41 -30.18 -13.18 -36.28
CA LEU A 41 -30.09 -12.91 -37.71
C LEU A 41 -29.81 -14.17 -38.53
N ILE A 42 -29.02 -15.12 -37.99
CA ILE A 42 -28.82 -16.45 -38.63
C ILE A 42 -30.15 -17.20 -38.67
N GLY A 43 -30.90 -17.22 -37.56
CA GLY A 43 -32.20 -17.84 -37.52
C GLY A 43 -33.17 -17.25 -38.58
N LEU A 44 -33.25 -15.94 -38.67
CA LEU A 44 -34.03 -15.25 -39.68
C LEU A 44 -33.58 -15.57 -41.12
N ALA A 45 -32.25 -15.67 -41.36
CA ALA A 45 -31.73 -16.05 -42.66
C ALA A 45 -32.12 -17.50 -43.04
N VAL A 46 -32.11 -18.42 -42.07
CA VAL A 46 -32.57 -19.81 -42.28
C VAL A 46 -34.07 -19.80 -42.64
N ASP A 47 -34.91 -19.03 -41.92
CA ASP A 47 -36.33 -18.92 -42.20
C ASP A 47 -36.60 -18.35 -43.60
N VAL A 48 -35.81 -17.38 -44.05
CA VAL A 48 -35.89 -16.86 -45.43
C VAL A 48 -35.59 -17.93 -46.49
N VAL A 49 -34.63 -18.84 -46.21
CA VAL A 49 -34.31 -19.96 -47.11
C VAL A 49 -35.47 -20.98 -47.14
N VAL A 50 -36.07 -21.29 -46.00
CA VAL A 50 -37.08 -22.33 -45.87
C VAL A 50 -38.45 -21.84 -46.28
N GLN A 51 -38.88 -20.65 -45.83
CA GLN A 51 -40.25 -20.11 -46.00
C GLN A 51 -40.36 -19.14 -47.20
N GLN A 52 -39.24 -18.66 -47.73
CA GLN A 52 -39.17 -17.75 -48.89
C GLN A 52 -40.13 -16.56 -48.76
N GLN A 53 -41.24 -16.59 -49.48
CA GLN A 53 -42.23 -15.50 -49.53
C GLN A 53 -43.13 -15.44 -48.29
N ASP A 54 -43.15 -16.49 -47.47
CA ASP A 54 -43.95 -16.56 -46.23
C ASP A 54 -43.12 -16.24 -44.98
N SER A 55 -41.87 -15.78 -45.20
CA SER A 55 -40.99 -15.40 -44.11
C SER A 55 -41.46 -14.16 -43.34
N TRP A 56 -41.07 -14.01 -42.10
CA TRP A 56 -41.37 -12.84 -41.27
C TRP A 56 -40.98 -11.50 -41.94
N LEU A 57 -39.86 -11.47 -42.71
CA LEU A 57 -39.45 -10.31 -43.47
C LEU A 57 -40.38 -9.99 -44.66
N ALA A 58 -40.94 -11.01 -45.26
CA ALA A 58 -41.98 -10.81 -46.31
C ALA A 58 -43.23 -10.16 -45.72
N GLY A 59 -43.62 -10.56 -44.49
CA GLY A 59 -44.73 -9.93 -43.74
C GLY A 59 -44.46 -8.45 -43.40
N LEU A 60 -43.21 -8.02 -43.33
CA LEU A 60 -42.79 -6.62 -43.13
C LEU A 60 -42.76 -5.81 -44.45
N GLY A 61 -43.18 -6.38 -45.57
CA GLY A 61 -43.24 -5.68 -46.85
C GLY A 61 -42.01 -5.86 -47.76
N ILE A 62 -41.18 -6.86 -47.52
CA ILE A 62 -40.00 -7.22 -48.33
C ILE A 62 -40.22 -8.61 -48.96
N PRO A 63 -41.06 -8.76 -49.99
CA PRO A 63 -41.47 -10.07 -50.54
C PRO A 63 -40.35 -10.78 -51.34
N GLY A 64 -39.38 -10.03 -51.88
CA GLY A 64 -38.33 -10.62 -52.69
C GLY A 64 -37.21 -11.26 -51.86
N VAL A 65 -36.95 -12.56 -52.02
CA VAL A 65 -35.91 -13.31 -51.28
C VAL A 65 -34.54 -12.63 -51.33
N ARG A 66 -34.15 -12.13 -52.52
CA ARG A 66 -32.87 -11.38 -52.66
C ARG A 66 -32.87 -10.10 -51.81
N ALA A 67 -33.98 -9.34 -51.82
CA ALA A 67 -34.13 -8.12 -51.04
C ALA A 67 -34.05 -8.41 -49.54
N GLN A 68 -34.64 -9.54 -49.07
CA GLN A 68 -34.58 -9.99 -47.69
C GLN A 68 -33.11 -10.27 -47.24
N PHE A 69 -32.30 -10.93 -48.09
CA PHE A 69 -30.89 -11.15 -47.78
C PHE A 69 -30.08 -9.84 -47.74
N PHE A 70 -30.35 -8.89 -48.63
CA PHE A 70 -29.70 -7.57 -48.57
C PHE A 70 -30.11 -6.79 -47.30
N ALA A 71 -31.39 -6.88 -46.91
CA ALA A 71 -31.87 -6.29 -45.67
C ALA A 71 -31.19 -6.92 -44.43
N LEU A 72 -31.07 -8.25 -44.38
CA LEU A 72 -30.35 -8.95 -43.32
C LEU A 72 -28.86 -8.61 -43.29
N ALA A 73 -28.20 -8.50 -44.46
CA ALA A 73 -26.82 -8.07 -44.54
C ALA A 73 -26.63 -6.63 -44.03
N GLY A 74 -27.51 -5.72 -44.39
CA GLY A 74 -27.52 -4.35 -43.87
C GLY A 74 -27.72 -4.31 -42.35
N LEU A 75 -28.71 -5.09 -41.85
CA LEU A 75 -28.97 -5.19 -40.40
C LEU A 75 -27.77 -5.78 -39.66
N THR A 76 -27.12 -6.80 -40.24
CA THR A 76 -25.88 -7.38 -39.66
C THR A 76 -24.77 -6.34 -39.58
N ALA A 77 -24.56 -5.56 -40.63
CA ALA A 77 -23.54 -4.51 -40.63
C ALA A 77 -23.83 -3.45 -39.54
N VAL A 78 -25.09 -3.05 -39.40
CA VAL A 78 -25.50 -2.08 -38.37
C VAL A 78 -25.32 -2.66 -36.96
N THR A 79 -25.75 -3.90 -36.72
CA THR A 79 -25.61 -4.52 -35.39
C THR A 79 -24.15 -4.70 -34.98
N TRP A 80 -23.28 -5.14 -35.88
CA TRP A 80 -21.85 -5.25 -35.59
C TRP A 80 -21.16 -3.90 -35.42
N GLY A 81 -21.59 -2.89 -36.19
CA GLY A 81 -21.13 -1.51 -36.01
C GLY A 81 -21.48 -0.95 -34.64
N LEU A 82 -22.73 -1.18 -34.20
CA LEU A 82 -23.18 -0.80 -32.84
C LEU A 82 -22.50 -1.61 -31.75
N GLU A 83 -22.38 -2.92 -31.91
CA GLU A 83 -21.63 -3.79 -31.00
C GLU A 83 -20.20 -3.26 -30.78
N SER A 84 -19.46 -3.03 -31.88
CA SER A 84 -18.09 -2.52 -31.83
C SER A 84 -18.00 -1.14 -31.18
N THR A 85 -18.95 -0.26 -31.48
CA THR A 85 -19.02 1.08 -30.88
C THR A 85 -19.22 1.01 -29.38
N PHE A 86 -20.19 0.22 -28.93
CA PHE A 86 -20.45 0.04 -27.49
C PHE A 86 -19.33 -0.73 -26.80
N GLN A 87 -18.65 -1.66 -27.50
CA GLN A 87 -17.46 -2.35 -26.99
C GLN A 87 -16.33 -1.37 -26.70
N TYR A 88 -16.04 -0.50 -27.65
CA TYR A 88 -15.05 0.56 -27.47
C TYR A 88 -15.46 1.49 -26.29
N ALA A 89 -16.71 1.94 -26.29
CA ALA A 89 -17.21 2.87 -25.29
C ALA A 89 -17.10 2.28 -23.86
N TYR A 90 -17.63 1.07 -23.62
CA TYR A 90 -17.54 0.49 -22.28
C TYR A 90 -16.11 0.18 -21.87
N SER A 91 -15.25 -0.26 -22.81
CA SER A 91 -13.85 -0.57 -22.50
C SER A 91 -13.09 0.68 -22.04
N VAL A 92 -13.30 1.82 -22.72
CA VAL A 92 -12.69 3.09 -22.32
C VAL A 92 -13.26 3.58 -20.98
N LEU A 93 -14.58 3.49 -20.81
CA LEU A 93 -15.25 3.96 -19.58
C LEU A 93 -14.84 3.16 -18.34
N TRP A 94 -14.84 1.83 -18.40
CA TRP A 94 -14.42 0.99 -17.28
C TRP A 94 -12.95 1.19 -16.92
N ARG A 95 -12.05 1.26 -17.95
CA ARG A 95 -10.62 1.50 -17.72
C ARG A 95 -10.35 2.86 -17.10
N ASN A 96 -10.95 3.91 -17.62
CA ASN A 96 -10.79 5.25 -17.06
C ASN A 96 -11.34 5.34 -15.62
N LEU A 97 -12.49 4.71 -15.35
CA LEU A 97 -13.06 4.62 -14.02
C LEU A 97 -12.11 3.88 -13.06
N ALA A 98 -11.58 2.72 -13.48
CA ALA A 98 -10.65 1.93 -12.68
C ALA A 98 -9.38 2.71 -12.36
N GLN A 99 -8.78 3.40 -13.34
CA GLN A 99 -7.60 4.25 -13.14
C GLN A 99 -7.88 5.45 -12.23
N THR A 100 -9.05 6.08 -12.36
CA THR A 100 -9.44 7.20 -11.50
C THR A 100 -9.60 6.74 -10.05
N MET A 101 -10.30 5.63 -9.82
CA MET A 101 -10.48 5.06 -8.49
C MET A 101 -9.15 4.59 -7.88
N GLN A 102 -8.27 3.99 -8.67
CA GLN A 102 -6.92 3.58 -8.25
C GLN A 102 -6.11 4.79 -7.76
N ARG A 103 -6.09 5.87 -8.56
CA ARG A 103 -5.38 7.09 -8.19
C ARG A 103 -5.91 7.67 -6.88
N ASP A 104 -7.22 7.80 -6.77
CA ASP A 104 -7.86 8.45 -5.63
C ASP A 104 -7.69 7.62 -4.36
N LEU A 105 -7.88 6.29 -4.44
CA LEU A 105 -7.62 5.38 -3.31
C LEU A 105 -6.16 5.46 -2.84
N ARG A 106 -5.20 5.52 -3.77
CA ARG A 106 -3.78 5.61 -3.42
C ARG A 106 -3.47 6.92 -2.70
N ILE A 107 -4.01 8.04 -3.19
CA ILE A 107 -3.80 9.35 -2.57
C ILE A 107 -4.47 9.40 -1.20
N GLU A 108 -5.73 8.97 -1.07
CA GLU A 108 -6.47 8.95 0.19
C GLU A 108 -5.80 8.02 1.21
N ALA A 109 -5.39 6.81 0.80
CA ALA A 109 -4.70 5.87 1.69
C ALA A 109 -3.33 6.40 2.14
N TYR A 110 -2.58 7.03 1.23
CA TYR A 110 -1.28 7.62 1.57
C TYR A 110 -1.44 8.83 2.48
N ALA A 111 -2.41 9.71 2.22
CA ALA A 111 -2.69 10.86 3.09
C ALA A 111 -3.10 10.40 4.48
N HIS A 112 -4.02 9.43 4.57
CA HIS A 112 -4.44 8.87 5.85
C HIS A 112 -3.26 8.22 6.61
N LEU A 113 -2.39 7.49 5.90
CA LEU A 113 -1.19 6.90 6.48
C LEU A 113 -0.26 7.96 7.10
N GLN A 114 -0.13 9.15 6.46
CA GLN A 114 0.69 10.23 7.00
C GLN A 114 0.12 10.85 8.29
N ASP A 115 -1.19 10.73 8.51
CA ASP A 115 -1.86 11.22 9.70
C ASP A 115 -1.84 10.21 10.87
N LEU A 116 -1.46 8.95 10.61
CA LEU A 116 -1.34 7.93 11.65
C LEU A 116 -0.12 8.18 12.56
N GLU A 117 -0.21 7.70 13.77
CA GLU A 117 0.83 7.81 14.79
C GLU A 117 2.04 6.91 14.51
N LEU A 118 3.19 7.25 15.11
CA LEU A 118 4.44 6.50 14.94
C LEU A 118 4.31 5.04 15.38
N ALA A 119 3.51 4.75 16.41
CA ALA A 119 3.22 3.39 16.88
C ALA A 119 2.73 2.47 15.77
N TYR A 120 1.85 2.98 14.90
CA TYR A 120 1.35 2.21 13.77
C TYR A 120 2.48 1.75 12.83
N PHE A 121 3.46 2.62 12.56
CA PHE A 121 4.60 2.29 11.71
C PHE A 121 5.61 1.36 12.38
N GLU A 122 5.73 1.40 13.70
CA GLU A 122 6.59 0.48 14.46
C GLU A 122 6.00 -0.93 14.51
N ASP A 123 4.67 -1.05 14.53
CA ASP A 123 3.95 -2.34 14.53
C ASP A 123 3.80 -2.96 13.13
N HIS A 124 3.96 -2.17 12.06
CA HIS A 124 3.75 -2.63 10.68
C HIS A 124 5.03 -2.55 9.84
N SER A 125 5.32 -3.61 9.10
CA SER A 125 6.47 -3.58 8.19
C SER A 125 6.24 -2.64 7.01
N THR A 126 7.27 -1.90 6.62
CA THR A 126 7.23 -1.02 5.42
C THR A 126 6.78 -1.79 4.17
N GLY A 127 7.25 -3.05 4.00
CA GLY A 127 6.85 -3.90 2.88
C GLY A 127 5.35 -4.24 2.90
N GLY A 128 4.76 -4.46 4.08
CA GLY A 128 3.33 -4.68 4.24
C GLY A 128 2.50 -3.46 3.86
N LEU A 129 2.90 -2.27 4.30
CA LEU A 129 2.24 -1.01 3.94
C LEU A 129 2.36 -0.71 2.43
N MET A 130 3.52 -0.95 1.84
CA MET A 130 3.72 -0.82 0.40
C MET A 130 2.86 -1.79 -0.40
N ALA A 131 2.68 -3.03 0.09
CA ALA A 131 1.77 -3.99 -0.55
C ALA A 131 0.32 -3.50 -0.55
N VAL A 132 -0.16 -2.87 0.53
CA VAL A 132 -1.50 -2.27 0.57
C VAL A 132 -1.62 -1.11 -0.42
N LEU A 133 -0.67 -0.17 -0.42
CA LEU A 133 -0.71 1.03 -1.27
C LEU A 133 -0.51 0.74 -2.76
N ASN A 134 0.15 -0.37 -3.10
CA ASN A 134 0.47 -0.71 -4.48
C ASN A 134 -0.27 -1.97 -4.94
N ASP A 135 0.02 -3.13 -4.38
CA ASP A 135 -0.48 -4.40 -4.89
C ASP A 135 -1.98 -4.57 -4.69
N ASP A 136 -2.49 -4.21 -3.50
CA ASP A 136 -3.92 -4.33 -3.20
C ASP A 136 -4.76 -3.32 -3.98
N ILE A 137 -4.31 -2.08 -4.09
CA ILE A 137 -5.01 -1.07 -4.90
C ILE A 137 -4.96 -1.45 -6.39
N ASN A 138 -3.85 -1.98 -6.90
CA ASN A 138 -3.76 -2.49 -8.27
C ASN A 138 -4.67 -3.72 -8.49
N GLN A 139 -4.86 -4.56 -7.47
CA GLN A 139 -5.79 -5.69 -7.57
C GLN A 139 -7.25 -5.24 -7.65
N LEU A 140 -7.63 -4.16 -6.94
CA LEU A 140 -8.94 -3.54 -7.08
C LEU A 140 -9.14 -2.96 -8.48
N GLU A 141 -8.14 -2.26 -9.00
CA GLU A 141 -8.16 -1.69 -10.34
C GLU A 141 -8.40 -2.77 -11.40
N ARG A 142 -7.65 -3.89 -11.37
CA ARG A 142 -7.84 -5.01 -12.31
C ARG A 142 -9.23 -5.61 -12.24
N PHE A 143 -9.80 -5.72 -11.03
CA PHE A 143 -11.16 -6.21 -10.88
C PHE A 143 -12.19 -5.23 -11.47
N LEU A 144 -12.01 -3.93 -11.31
CA LEU A 144 -12.91 -2.92 -11.87
C LEU A 144 -12.77 -2.82 -13.40
N ASP A 145 -11.54 -2.93 -13.94
CA ASP A 145 -11.28 -2.90 -15.39
C ASP A 145 -11.95 -4.07 -16.12
N VAL A 146 -11.77 -5.29 -15.60
CA VAL A 146 -12.19 -6.52 -16.30
C VAL A 146 -13.30 -7.26 -15.54
N GLY A 147 -13.08 -7.58 -14.27
CA GLY A 147 -13.92 -8.49 -13.52
C GLY A 147 -15.35 -8.00 -13.31
N ALA A 148 -15.52 -6.72 -12.98
CA ALA A 148 -16.85 -6.13 -12.76
C ALA A 148 -17.69 -6.14 -14.07
N ASN A 149 -17.06 -5.81 -15.19
CA ASN A 149 -17.70 -5.88 -16.51
C ASN A 149 -18.03 -7.31 -16.92
N GLU A 150 -17.12 -8.29 -16.69
CA GLU A 150 -17.40 -9.71 -16.97
C GLU A 150 -18.62 -10.23 -16.20
N VAL A 151 -18.70 -9.94 -14.90
CA VAL A 151 -19.88 -10.31 -14.08
C VAL A 151 -21.15 -9.69 -14.65
N LEU A 152 -21.13 -8.40 -14.98
CA LEU A 152 -22.27 -7.70 -15.57
C LEU A 152 -22.69 -8.32 -16.91
N GLN A 153 -21.74 -8.61 -17.79
CA GLN A 153 -22.03 -9.24 -19.09
C GLN A 153 -22.57 -10.67 -18.96
N VAL A 154 -22.03 -11.48 -18.03
CA VAL A 154 -22.55 -12.83 -17.76
C VAL A 154 -23.98 -12.76 -17.27
N VAL A 155 -24.29 -11.90 -16.29
CA VAL A 155 -25.65 -11.70 -15.78
C VAL A 155 -26.59 -11.23 -16.90
N THR A 156 -26.17 -10.24 -17.70
CA THR A 156 -26.96 -9.75 -18.83
C THR A 156 -27.23 -10.86 -19.86
N THR A 157 -26.23 -11.68 -20.18
CA THR A 157 -26.35 -12.81 -21.10
C THR A 157 -27.37 -13.82 -20.59
N ILE A 158 -27.28 -14.20 -19.31
CA ILE A 158 -28.22 -15.16 -18.70
C ILE A 158 -29.65 -14.62 -18.76
N LEU A 159 -29.84 -13.35 -18.43
CA LEU A 159 -31.19 -12.74 -18.45
C LEU A 159 -31.74 -12.64 -19.86
N LEU A 160 -30.96 -12.14 -20.84
CA LEU A 160 -31.42 -11.95 -22.22
C LEU A 160 -31.71 -13.30 -22.90
N ILE A 161 -30.73 -14.22 -22.88
CA ILE A 161 -30.89 -15.54 -23.51
C ILE A 161 -31.93 -16.38 -22.79
N GLY A 162 -31.93 -16.38 -21.44
CA GLY A 162 -32.93 -17.09 -20.64
C GLY A 162 -34.36 -16.64 -21.00
N THR A 163 -34.58 -15.32 -21.07
CA THR A 163 -35.88 -14.77 -21.51
C THR A 163 -36.23 -15.18 -22.93
N ALA A 164 -35.27 -15.11 -23.88
CA ALA A 164 -35.47 -15.54 -25.25
C ALA A 164 -35.90 -17.01 -25.36
N PHE A 165 -35.25 -17.90 -24.61
CA PHE A 165 -35.64 -19.32 -24.57
C PHE A 165 -37.03 -19.53 -24.01
N TRP A 166 -37.41 -18.85 -22.92
CA TRP A 166 -38.75 -18.97 -22.32
C TRP A 166 -39.87 -18.45 -23.24
N VAL A 167 -39.58 -17.37 -24.01
CA VAL A 167 -40.57 -16.78 -24.93
C VAL A 167 -40.71 -17.59 -26.21
N LEU A 168 -39.59 -18.05 -26.79
CA LEU A 168 -39.56 -18.65 -28.13
C LEU A 168 -39.80 -20.17 -28.12
N ALA A 169 -39.29 -20.87 -27.12
CA ALA A 169 -39.41 -22.34 -27.03
C ALA A 169 -39.40 -22.84 -25.57
N PRO A 170 -40.48 -22.65 -24.82
CA PRO A 170 -40.54 -23.06 -23.39
C PRO A 170 -40.20 -24.54 -23.17
N ALA A 171 -40.62 -25.41 -24.11
CA ALA A 171 -40.37 -26.84 -24.05
C ALA A 171 -38.86 -27.21 -24.14
N VAL A 172 -38.03 -26.37 -24.79
CA VAL A 172 -36.60 -26.59 -24.92
C VAL A 172 -35.77 -25.77 -23.90
N ALA A 173 -36.37 -24.69 -23.37
CA ALA A 173 -35.70 -23.75 -22.48
C ALA A 173 -35.02 -24.43 -21.27
N TRP A 174 -35.71 -25.38 -20.63
CA TRP A 174 -35.15 -26.07 -19.46
C TRP A 174 -33.91 -26.93 -19.79
N MET A 175 -33.77 -27.43 -21.04
CA MET A 175 -32.60 -28.20 -21.47
C MET A 175 -31.34 -27.36 -21.57
N ALA A 176 -31.48 -26.10 -22.01
CA ALA A 176 -30.39 -25.15 -22.05
C ALA A 176 -30.01 -24.60 -20.66
N VAL A 177 -31.01 -24.44 -19.76
CA VAL A 177 -30.83 -23.83 -18.43
C VAL A 177 -30.41 -24.86 -17.38
N LEU A 178 -30.88 -26.12 -17.47
CA LEU A 178 -30.61 -27.18 -16.50
C LEU A 178 -29.09 -27.40 -16.20
N PRO A 179 -28.16 -27.35 -17.16
CA PRO A 179 -26.74 -27.51 -16.88
C PRO A 179 -26.15 -26.37 -16.03
N MET A 180 -26.74 -25.18 -16.04
CA MET A 180 -26.15 -23.99 -15.39
C MET A 180 -25.96 -24.17 -13.87
N PRO A 181 -26.94 -24.60 -13.07
CA PRO A 181 -26.76 -24.86 -11.64
C PRO A 181 -25.61 -25.85 -11.37
N PHE A 182 -25.51 -26.91 -12.19
CA PHE A 182 -24.43 -27.91 -12.05
C PHE A 182 -23.07 -27.34 -12.41
N ILE A 183 -22.99 -26.47 -13.42
CA ILE A 183 -21.75 -25.76 -13.77
C ILE A 183 -21.32 -24.82 -12.64
N VAL A 184 -22.25 -24.02 -12.09
CA VAL A 184 -21.97 -23.11 -10.98
C VAL A 184 -21.55 -23.89 -9.74
N TRP A 185 -22.29 -24.93 -9.37
CA TRP A 185 -21.92 -25.79 -8.25
C TRP A 185 -20.55 -26.46 -8.47
N GLY A 186 -20.32 -27.00 -9.68
CA GLY A 186 -19.05 -27.60 -10.05
C GLY A 186 -17.89 -26.62 -9.99
N ALA A 187 -18.09 -25.36 -10.43
CA ALA A 187 -17.08 -24.33 -10.35
C ALA A 187 -16.70 -24.01 -8.88
N ILE A 188 -17.71 -23.85 -8.01
CA ILE A 188 -17.48 -23.57 -6.57
C ILE A 188 -16.79 -24.77 -5.88
N ALA A 189 -17.26 -26.00 -6.16
CA ALA A 189 -16.68 -27.22 -5.59
C ALA A 189 -15.23 -27.40 -6.04
N PHE A 190 -14.95 -27.13 -7.31
CA PHE A 190 -13.61 -27.24 -7.89
C PHE A 190 -12.66 -26.19 -7.33
N GLN A 191 -13.10 -24.97 -7.13
CA GLN A 191 -12.34 -23.91 -6.47
C GLN A 191 -11.95 -24.32 -5.03
N LYS A 192 -12.90 -24.85 -4.25
CA LYS A 192 -12.61 -25.37 -2.90
C LYS A 192 -11.60 -26.52 -2.92
N PHE A 193 -11.67 -27.38 -3.94
CA PHE A 193 -10.73 -28.49 -4.13
C PHE A 193 -9.31 -28.00 -4.50
N LEU A 194 -9.19 -26.91 -5.29
CA LEU A 194 -7.90 -26.35 -5.71
C LEU A 194 -7.26 -25.48 -4.61
N ALA A 195 -8.05 -24.84 -3.77
CA ALA A 195 -7.57 -23.87 -2.77
C ALA A 195 -6.39 -24.37 -1.91
N PRO A 196 -6.41 -25.59 -1.30
CA PRO A 196 -5.28 -26.08 -0.50
C PRO A 196 -4.02 -26.35 -1.34
N ARG A 197 -4.17 -26.70 -2.60
CA ARG A 197 -3.03 -26.93 -3.51
C ARG A 197 -2.33 -25.64 -3.86
N TYR A 198 -3.09 -24.62 -4.20
CA TYR A 198 -2.52 -23.29 -4.42
C TYR A 198 -1.98 -22.64 -3.12
N ALA A 199 -2.53 -22.98 -1.96
CA ALA A 199 -1.96 -22.56 -0.68
C ALA A 199 -0.55 -23.14 -0.49
N MET A 200 -0.35 -24.43 -0.78
CA MET A 200 0.98 -25.07 -0.75
C MET A 200 1.96 -24.45 -1.76
N VAL A 201 1.49 -24.14 -2.97
CA VAL A 201 2.31 -23.44 -3.99
C VAL A 201 2.77 -22.07 -3.46
N ARG A 202 1.86 -21.29 -2.86
CA ARG A 202 2.18 -19.97 -2.25
C ARG A 202 3.20 -20.10 -1.11
N GLU A 203 3.06 -21.12 -0.27
CA GLU A 203 4.03 -21.39 0.80
C GLU A 203 5.44 -21.65 0.25
N ARG A 204 5.55 -22.52 -0.78
CA ARG A 204 6.84 -22.82 -1.42
C ARG A 204 7.46 -21.59 -2.10
N VAL A 205 6.66 -20.78 -2.79
CA VAL A 205 7.13 -19.50 -3.37
C VAL A 205 7.59 -18.54 -2.27
N SER A 206 6.88 -18.46 -1.16
CA SER A 206 7.26 -17.60 -0.03
C SER A 206 8.61 -18.00 0.57
N LEU A 207 8.86 -19.30 0.76
CA LEU A 207 10.14 -19.82 1.25
C LEU A 207 11.28 -19.50 0.27
N LEU A 208 11.07 -19.74 -1.02
CA LEU A 208 12.04 -19.43 -2.08
C LEU A 208 12.36 -17.92 -2.12
N ASN A 209 11.34 -17.07 -2.11
CA ASN A 209 11.53 -15.61 -2.11
C ASN A 209 12.25 -15.11 -0.86
N SER A 210 11.93 -15.67 0.32
CA SER A 210 12.61 -15.33 1.57
C SER A 210 14.10 -15.69 1.50
N ARG A 211 14.44 -16.88 0.97
CA ARG A 211 15.83 -17.30 0.76
C ARG A 211 16.56 -16.39 -0.21
N LEU A 212 15.97 -16.10 -1.37
CA LEU A 212 16.55 -15.19 -2.37
C LEU A 212 16.80 -13.80 -1.79
N SER A 213 15.84 -13.25 -1.05
CA SER A 213 15.97 -11.96 -0.38
C SER A 213 17.11 -11.95 0.65
N ASN A 214 17.20 -13.01 1.47
CA ASN A 214 18.26 -13.15 2.46
C ASN A 214 19.63 -13.28 1.80
N ASN A 215 19.75 -14.07 0.72
CA ASN A 215 20.99 -14.27 0.01
C ASN A 215 21.48 -12.98 -0.67
N ILE A 216 20.56 -12.23 -1.29
CA ILE A 216 20.90 -10.94 -1.91
C ILE A 216 21.33 -9.91 -0.83
N SER A 217 20.60 -9.85 0.26
CA SER A 217 20.94 -8.94 1.38
C SER A 217 22.25 -9.34 2.06
N GLY A 218 22.52 -10.64 2.18
CA GLY A 218 23.73 -11.21 2.77
C GLY A 218 24.86 -11.49 1.77
N ILE A 219 24.82 -10.92 0.57
CA ILE A 219 25.77 -11.27 -0.51
C ILE A 219 27.24 -11.09 -0.12
N LEU A 220 27.56 -10.07 0.68
CA LEU A 220 28.90 -9.84 1.20
C LEU A 220 29.37 -11.04 2.03
N THR A 221 28.53 -11.55 2.91
CA THR A 221 28.85 -12.73 3.74
C THR A 221 29.04 -13.97 2.86
N ILE A 222 28.15 -14.23 1.91
CA ILE A 222 28.26 -15.35 0.98
C ILE A 222 29.60 -15.29 0.24
N LYS A 223 29.97 -14.11 -0.27
CA LYS A 223 31.25 -13.88 -0.96
C LYS A 223 32.46 -14.05 -0.04
N SER A 224 32.38 -13.52 1.19
CA SER A 224 33.48 -13.61 2.16
C SER A 224 33.77 -15.05 2.59
N PHE A 225 32.76 -15.92 2.63
CA PHE A 225 32.90 -17.32 3.01
C PHE A 225 32.95 -18.28 1.82
N THR A 226 33.01 -17.75 0.57
CA THR A 226 33.00 -18.54 -0.69
C THR A 226 31.89 -19.61 -0.73
N ALA A 227 30.69 -19.22 -0.24
CA ALA A 227 29.57 -20.12 -0.04
C ALA A 227 28.57 -20.12 -1.23
N GLU A 228 28.95 -19.59 -2.40
CA GLU A 228 28.07 -19.44 -3.56
C GLU A 228 27.48 -20.77 -4.05
N GLY A 229 28.33 -21.80 -4.08
CA GLY A 229 27.91 -23.15 -4.50
C GLY A 229 26.88 -23.75 -3.57
N TYR A 230 27.07 -23.59 -2.26
CA TYR A 230 26.17 -24.07 -1.22
C TYR A 230 24.80 -23.38 -1.30
N GLU A 231 24.79 -22.04 -1.38
CA GLU A 231 23.54 -21.29 -1.45
C GLU A 231 22.80 -21.51 -2.79
N THR A 232 23.54 -21.70 -3.89
CA THR A 232 22.94 -22.05 -5.19
C THR A 232 22.22 -23.39 -5.13
N GLU A 233 22.81 -24.41 -4.44
CA GLU A 233 22.17 -25.73 -4.31
C GLU A 233 20.89 -25.62 -3.46
N ARG A 234 20.90 -24.87 -2.38
CA ARG A 234 19.70 -24.61 -1.54
C ARG A 234 18.57 -23.92 -2.30
N VAL A 235 18.90 -22.95 -3.15
CA VAL A 235 17.93 -22.30 -4.05
C VAL A 235 17.39 -23.30 -5.07
N ARG A 236 18.23 -24.22 -5.58
CA ARG A 236 17.81 -25.28 -6.50
C ARG A 236 16.81 -26.23 -5.84
N GLU A 237 17.07 -26.66 -4.61
CA GLU A 237 16.17 -27.53 -3.84
C GLU A 237 14.79 -26.87 -3.62
N ASP A 238 14.77 -25.60 -3.18
CA ASP A 238 13.53 -24.86 -2.99
C ASP A 238 12.77 -24.63 -4.31
N SER A 239 13.50 -24.32 -5.38
CA SER A 239 12.92 -24.16 -6.73
C SER A 239 12.32 -25.46 -7.25
N GLU A 240 12.97 -26.61 -6.99
CA GLU A 240 12.43 -27.92 -7.37
C GLU A 240 11.19 -28.28 -6.56
N ALA A 241 11.18 -28.01 -5.24
CA ALA A 241 10.01 -28.20 -4.38
C ALA A 241 8.83 -27.33 -4.84
N TYR A 242 9.09 -26.07 -5.21
CA TYR A 242 8.09 -25.18 -5.81
C TYR A 242 7.59 -25.75 -7.15
N ARG A 243 8.48 -26.15 -8.05
CA ARG A 243 8.13 -26.73 -9.36
C ARG A 243 7.22 -27.94 -9.22
N GLN A 244 7.52 -28.86 -8.29
CA GLN A 244 6.71 -30.06 -8.05
C GLN A 244 5.32 -29.70 -7.52
N SER A 245 5.23 -28.81 -6.52
CA SER A 245 3.95 -28.35 -5.98
C SER A 245 3.10 -27.68 -7.06
N ASN A 246 3.71 -26.83 -7.88
CA ASN A 246 3.04 -26.12 -8.97
C ASN A 246 2.58 -27.08 -10.08
N ARG A 247 3.39 -28.10 -10.42
CA ARG A 247 3.02 -29.14 -11.41
C ARG A 247 1.74 -29.88 -11.00
N HIS A 248 1.61 -30.22 -9.73
CA HIS A 248 0.37 -30.84 -9.22
C HIS A 248 -0.82 -29.88 -9.29
N ALA A 249 -0.66 -28.63 -8.88
CA ALA A 249 -1.73 -27.63 -8.97
C ALA A 249 -2.17 -27.40 -10.42
N ILE A 250 -1.22 -27.27 -11.36
CA ILE A 250 -1.49 -27.11 -12.80
C ILE A 250 -2.24 -28.31 -13.37
N ALA A 251 -1.83 -29.54 -13.05
CA ALA A 251 -2.47 -30.75 -13.56
C ALA A 251 -3.97 -30.81 -13.17
N TYR A 252 -4.29 -30.44 -11.93
CA TYR A 252 -5.69 -30.38 -11.50
C TYR A 252 -6.41 -29.18 -12.10
N SER A 253 -5.84 -27.99 -12.11
CA SER A 253 -6.51 -26.79 -12.64
C SER A 253 -6.81 -26.92 -14.14
N ALA A 254 -5.93 -27.57 -14.90
CA ALA A 254 -6.12 -27.82 -16.33
C ALA A 254 -7.34 -28.76 -16.61
N ALA A 255 -7.74 -29.59 -15.65
CA ALA A 255 -8.93 -30.46 -15.79
C ALA A 255 -10.25 -29.69 -15.69
N TYR A 256 -10.26 -28.47 -15.15
CA TYR A 256 -11.50 -27.69 -14.91
C TYR A 256 -12.30 -27.46 -16.20
N ILE A 257 -11.68 -26.83 -17.19
CA ILE A 257 -12.38 -26.47 -18.45
C ILE A 257 -12.91 -27.72 -19.17
N PRO A 258 -12.12 -28.82 -19.34
CA PRO A 258 -12.65 -30.06 -19.92
C PRO A 258 -13.86 -30.64 -19.18
N LEU A 259 -13.86 -30.64 -17.84
CA LEU A 259 -14.99 -31.14 -17.06
C LEU A 259 -16.26 -30.30 -17.25
N ILE A 260 -16.12 -28.97 -17.25
CA ILE A 260 -17.25 -28.06 -17.51
C ILE A 260 -17.77 -28.24 -18.95
N ARG A 261 -16.89 -28.46 -19.93
CA ARG A 261 -17.32 -28.72 -21.32
C ARG A 261 -18.19 -29.97 -21.47
N ILE A 262 -17.99 -31.00 -20.63
CA ILE A 262 -18.87 -32.17 -20.64
C ILE A 262 -20.30 -31.78 -20.21
N LEU A 263 -20.45 -30.95 -19.21
CA LEU A 263 -21.77 -30.44 -18.78
C LEU A 263 -22.41 -29.57 -19.87
N ILE A 264 -21.61 -28.73 -20.53
CA ILE A 264 -22.06 -27.91 -21.67
C ILE A 264 -22.50 -28.81 -22.83
N LEU A 265 -21.75 -29.87 -23.14
CA LEU A 265 -22.07 -30.84 -24.19
C LEU A 265 -23.43 -31.50 -23.95
N ILE A 266 -23.73 -31.85 -22.71
CA ILE A 266 -25.05 -32.47 -22.35
C ILE A 266 -26.18 -31.50 -22.70
N GLY A 267 -26.12 -30.24 -22.25
CA GLY A 267 -27.16 -29.24 -22.53
C GLY A 267 -27.27 -28.90 -24.02
N PHE A 268 -26.12 -28.75 -24.68
CA PHE A 268 -26.07 -28.49 -26.12
C PHE A 268 -26.67 -29.65 -26.94
N THR A 269 -26.29 -30.88 -26.64
CA THR A 269 -26.78 -32.09 -27.33
C THR A 269 -28.27 -32.30 -27.07
N ALA A 270 -28.74 -32.05 -25.85
CA ALA A 270 -30.18 -32.11 -25.54
C ALA A 270 -30.95 -31.08 -26.39
N THR A 271 -30.52 -29.83 -26.42
CA THR A 271 -31.14 -28.77 -27.27
C THR A 271 -31.09 -29.15 -28.75
N LEU A 272 -29.99 -29.72 -29.23
CA LEU A 272 -29.80 -30.13 -30.63
C LEU A 272 -30.79 -31.25 -31.00
N ILE A 273 -30.91 -32.31 -30.18
CA ILE A 273 -31.77 -33.47 -30.48
C ILE A 273 -33.25 -33.09 -30.33
N PHE A 274 -33.64 -32.65 -29.14
CA PHE A 274 -35.06 -32.40 -28.86
C PHE A 274 -35.62 -31.20 -29.62
N GLY A 275 -34.85 -30.11 -29.74
CA GLY A 275 -35.20 -28.96 -30.57
C GLY A 275 -35.29 -29.33 -32.05
N GLY A 276 -34.39 -30.20 -32.52
CA GLY A 276 -34.40 -30.71 -33.90
C GLY A 276 -35.62 -31.59 -34.18
N LEU A 277 -36.00 -32.50 -33.26
CA LEU A 277 -37.19 -33.32 -33.39
C LEU A 277 -38.46 -32.46 -33.44
N MET A 278 -38.59 -31.47 -32.57
CA MET A 278 -39.69 -30.52 -32.58
C MET A 278 -39.77 -29.71 -33.88
N ALA A 279 -38.62 -29.37 -34.46
CA ALA A 279 -38.57 -28.67 -35.75
C ALA A 279 -39.03 -29.58 -36.90
N VAL A 280 -38.63 -30.87 -36.90
CA VAL A 280 -39.10 -31.85 -37.90
C VAL A 280 -40.61 -32.13 -37.78
N GLU A 281 -41.15 -32.16 -36.55
CA GLU A 281 -42.57 -32.31 -36.28
C GLU A 281 -43.40 -31.03 -36.56
N GLY A 282 -42.76 -29.94 -36.98
CA GLY A 282 -43.42 -28.66 -37.28
C GLY A 282 -43.88 -27.89 -36.03
N GLN A 283 -43.48 -28.29 -34.83
CA GLN A 283 -43.80 -27.61 -33.57
C GLN A 283 -42.93 -26.38 -33.33
N LEU A 284 -41.77 -26.30 -34.01
CA LEU A 284 -40.80 -25.21 -33.90
C LEU A 284 -40.34 -24.81 -35.31
N ALA A 285 -40.28 -23.49 -35.60
CA ALA A 285 -39.73 -23.01 -36.86
C ALA A 285 -38.24 -23.36 -36.99
N VAL A 286 -37.77 -23.73 -38.20
CA VAL A 286 -36.39 -24.18 -38.43
C VAL A 286 -35.39 -23.07 -38.10
N GLY A 287 -35.70 -21.80 -38.42
CA GLY A 287 -34.86 -20.68 -38.06
C GLY A 287 -34.80 -20.44 -36.57
N THR A 288 -35.92 -20.59 -35.84
CA THR A 288 -35.95 -20.54 -34.39
C THR A 288 -35.09 -21.63 -33.76
N TYR A 289 -35.19 -22.87 -34.28
CA TYR A 289 -34.31 -23.97 -33.84
C TYR A 289 -32.85 -23.64 -34.05
N SER A 290 -32.44 -23.16 -35.23
CA SER A 290 -31.09 -22.76 -35.52
C SER A 290 -30.59 -21.70 -34.55
N MET A 291 -31.40 -20.65 -34.31
CA MET A 291 -31.09 -19.59 -33.34
C MET A 291 -30.87 -20.15 -31.93
N LEU A 292 -31.76 -21.05 -31.44
CA LEU A 292 -31.65 -21.64 -30.09
C LEU A 292 -30.37 -22.48 -29.92
N VAL A 293 -29.93 -23.21 -30.95
CA VAL A 293 -28.68 -23.98 -30.94
C VAL A 293 -27.50 -23.03 -30.74
N PHE A 294 -27.41 -21.92 -31.49
CA PHE A 294 -26.34 -20.93 -31.32
C PHE A 294 -26.44 -20.20 -29.99
N LEU A 295 -27.64 -19.84 -29.52
CA LEU A 295 -27.84 -19.19 -28.22
C LEU A 295 -27.45 -20.09 -27.05
N THR A 296 -27.66 -21.42 -27.14
CA THR A 296 -27.22 -22.36 -26.12
C THR A 296 -25.71 -22.30 -25.94
N GLN A 297 -24.95 -22.25 -27.01
CA GLN A 297 -23.51 -22.11 -26.95
C GLN A 297 -23.10 -20.77 -26.34
N ARG A 298 -23.73 -19.68 -26.77
CA ARG A 298 -23.49 -18.34 -26.21
C ARG A 298 -23.86 -18.23 -24.71
N LEU A 299 -24.87 -18.97 -24.25
CA LEU A 299 -25.27 -18.99 -22.83
C LEU A 299 -24.26 -19.74 -21.95
N LEU A 300 -23.84 -20.92 -22.39
CA LEU A 300 -23.08 -21.85 -21.55
C LEU A 300 -21.55 -21.61 -21.62
N TRP A 301 -21.03 -21.10 -22.75
CA TRP A 301 -19.58 -20.92 -22.93
C TRP A 301 -18.91 -19.95 -21.94
N PRO A 302 -19.49 -18.77 -21.62
CA PRO A 302 -18.92 -17.86 -20.64
C PRO A 302 -18.77 -18.48 -19.24
N LEU A 303 -19.58 -19.49 -18.91
CA LEU A 303 -19.52 -20.19 -17.62
C LEU A 303 -18.21 -21.01 -17.45
N THR A 304 -17.49 -21.30 -18.54
CA THR A 304 -16.15 -21.94 -18.44
C THR A 304 -15.14 -21.05 -17.74
N ARG A 305 -15.32 -19.73 -17.75
CA ARG A 305 -14.46 -18.75 -17.09
C ARG A 305 -14.91 -18.37 -15.68
N LEU A 306 -16.04 -18.92 -15.23
CA LEU A 306 -16.60 -18.57 -13.91
C LEU A 306 -15.60 -18.80 -12.77
N GLY A 307 -14.75 -19.83 -12.89
CA GLY A 307 -13.68 -20.10 -11.92
C GLY A 307 -12.69 -18.94 -11.79
N ASP A 308 -12.22 -18.43 -12.91
CA ASP A 308 -11.24 -17.31 -12.94
C ASP A 308 -11.89 -16.00 -12.43
N THR A 309 -13.13 -15.75 -12.83
CA THR A 309 -13.90 -14.57 -12.38
C THR A 309 -14.16 -14.61 -10.86
N LEU A 310 -14.47 -15.79 -10.31
CA LEU A 310 -14.64 -15.97 -8.86
C LEU A 310 -13.31 -15.77 -8.10
N ASP A 311 -12.20 -16.27 -8.63
CA ASP A 311 -10.87 -16.07 -8.03
C ASP A 311 -10.48 -14.58 -8.04
N GLN A 312 -10.67 -13.89 -9.16
CA GLN A 312 -10.45 -12.44 -9.25
C GLN A 312 -11.32 -11.67 -8.25
N TYR A 313 -12.60 -12.02 -8.14
CA TYR A 313 -13.51 -11.43 -7.16
C TYR A 313 -13.02 -11.64 -5.73
N GLN A 314 -12.62 -12.87 -5.36
CA GLN A 314 -12.14 -13.17 -4.00
C GLN A 314 -10.87 -12.39 -3.67
N ARG A 315 -9.91 -12.31 -4.60
CA ARG A 315 -8.69 -11.52 -4.42
C ARG A 315 -9.02 -10.04 -4.26
N ALA A 316 -9.87 -9.49 -5.12
CA ALA A 316 -10.28 -8.11 -5.04
C ALA A 316 -10.99 -7.80 -3.71
N MET A 317 -11.85 -8.69 -3.21
CA MET A 317 -12.52 -8.51 -1.92
C MET A 317 -11.56 -8.57 -0.73
N ALA A 318 -10.56 -9.44 -0.78
CA ALA A 318 -9.51 -9.49 0.24
C ALA A 318 -8.67 -8.19 0.24
N SER A 319 -8.27 -7.71 -0.95
CA SER A 319 -7.55 -6.44 -1.12
C SER A 319 -8.40 -5.23 -0.70
N THR A 320 -9.71 -5.25 -1.05
CA THR A 320 -10.66 -4.22 -0.58
C THR A 320 -10.67 -4.13 0.94
N ASN A 321 -10.72 -5.26 1.65
CA ASN A 321 -10.70 -5.24 3.10
C ASN A 321 -9.43 -4.57 3.62
N ARG A 322 -8.25 -4.98 3.16
CA ARG A 322 -6.98 -4.41 3.65
C ARG A 322 -6.87 -2.90 3.40
N VAL A 323 -7.25 -2.45 2.21
CA VAL A 323 -7.24 -1.00 1.87
C VAL A 323 -8.24 -0.23 2.73
N MET A 324 -9.46 -0.75 2.88
CA MET A 324 -10.49 -0.09 3.68
C MET A 324 -10.20 -0.16 5.18
N ASP A 325 -9.58 -1.25 5.66
CA ASP A 325 -9.16 -1.37 7.07
C ASP A 325 -8.07 -0.34 7.38
N LEU A 326 -7.14 -0.10 6.45
CA LEU A 326 -6.18 1.00 6.57
C LEU A 326 -6.89 2.37 6.66
N LEU A 327 -7.85 2.64 5.78
CA LEU A 327 -8.61 3.90 5.76
C LEU A 327 -9.51 4.08 6.99
N ASP A 328 -9.99 2.99 7.58
CA ASP A 328 -10.84 3.00 8.78
C ASP A 328 -10.02 2.97 10.09
N THR A 329 -8.66 2.87 10.01
CA THR A 329 -7.79 2.93 11.19
C THR A 329 -7.96 4.29 11.86
N ALA A 330 -8.30 4.27 13.15
CA ALA A 330 -8.53 5.50 13.89
C ALA A 330 -7.21 6.25 14.12
N ILE A 331 -7.22 7.56 13.91
CA ILE A 331 -6.12 8.44 14.32
C ILE A 331 -6.27 8.67 15.82
N ALA A 332 -5.37 8.09 16.63
CA ALA A 332 -5.48 8.17 18.08
C ALA A 332 -5.01 9.52 18.64
N LEU A 333 -4.02 10.15 17.98
CA LEU A 333 -3.48 11.44 18.39
C LEU A 333 -4.36 12.58 17.86
N HIS A 334 -5.29 13.04 18.67
CA HIS A 334 -6.09 14.21 18.32
C HIS A 334 -5.23 15.48 18.32
N PRO A 335 -5.21 16.26 17.22
CA PRO A 335 -4.44 17.50 17.16
C PRO A 335 -4.99 18.51 18.18
N GLY A 336 -4.09 19.16 18.93
CA GLY A 336 -4.46 20.31 19.72
C GLY A 336 -4.77 21.50 18.83
N GLU A 337 -5.60 22.42 19.30
CA GLU A 337 -6.03 23.59 18.52
C GLU A 337 -5.19 24.83 18.76
N ARG A 338 -4.41 24.84 19.87
CA ARG A 338 -3.64 25.99 20.29
C ARG A 338 -2.42 26.21 19.40
N ARG A 339 -2.33 27.39 18.81
CA ARG A 339 -1.18 27.77 17.98
C ARG A 339 0.02 28.19 18.83
N LEU A 340 1.21 27.80 18.37
CA LEU A 340 2.48 28.17 18.98
C LEU A 340 3.41 28.78 17.90
N PRO A 341 3.28 30.09 17.61
CA PRO A 341 4.16 30.72 16.63
C PRO A 341 5.62 30.59 17.07
N VAL A 342 6.47 30.04 16.22
CA VAL A 342 7.89 29.73 16.53
C VAL A 342 8.66 30.95 17.00
N SER A 343 8.34 32.14 16.49
CA SER A 343 8.91 33.42 16.90
C SER A 343 8.69 33.78 18.38
N ASN A 344 7.70 33.20 19.02
CA ASN A 344 7.31 33.51 20.41
C ASN A 344 7.79 32.43 21.39
N VAL A 345 8.39 31.35 20.89
CA VAL A 345 8.84 30.24 21.74
C VAL A 345 10.13 30.61 22.43
N GLN A 346 10.12 30.62 23.78
CA GLN A 346 11.31 30.79 24.60
C GLN A 346 12.08 29.49 24.79
N GLY A 347 11.36 28.36 24.81
CA GLY A 347 11.92 27.02 24.90
C GLY A 347 12.05 26.47 26.33
N ASP A 348 11.26 26.96 27.30
CA ASP A 348 11.17 26.28 28.61
C ASP A 348 10.40 24.95 28.43
N VAL A 349 11.05 23.83 28.75
CA VAL A 349 10.45 22.49 28.64
C VAL A 349 10.38 21.83 30.00
N GLN A 350 9.21 21.31 30.37
CA GLN A 350 9.03 20.63 31.67
C GLN A 350 8.30 19.30 31.48
N PHE A 351 8.84 18.27 32.12
CA PHE A 351 8.18 16.99 32.33
C PHE A 351 7.73 16.95 33.80
N THR A 352 6.45 16.67 34.05
CA THR A 352 5.90 16.66 35.41
C THR A 352 5.21 15.34 35.64
N ASP A 353 5.81 14.50 36.50
CA ASP A 353 5.30 13.19 36.91
C ASP A 353 4.92 12.28 35.73
N VAL A 354 5.79 12.25 34.69
CA VAL A 354 5.51 11.54 33.44
C VAL A 354 5.74 10.06 33.59
N THR A 355 4.71 9.27 33.25
CA THR A 355 4.80 7.80 33.11
C THR A 355 4.33 7.41 31.72
N PHE A 356 5.07 6.47 31.09
CA PHE A 356 4.76 5.99 29.76
C PHE A 356 5.22 4.55 29.55
N ALA A 357 4.37 3.75 28.88
CA ALA A 357 4.65 2.38 28.45
C ALA A 357 4.29 2.17 26.96
N TYR A 358 5.13 1.49 26.21
CA TYR A 358 4.80 1.07 24.84
C TYR A 358 3.78 -0.08 24.87
N GLY A 359 2.66 0.06 24.19
CA GLY A 359 1.66 -1.01 24.02
C GLY A 359 1.07 -1.57 25.31
N GLY A 360 1.08 -0.79 26.41
CA GLY A 360 0.55 -1.24 27.71
C GLY A 360 1.44 -2.25 28.46
N HIS A 361 2.71 -2.40 28.05
CA HIS A 361 3.70 -3.22 28.74
C HIS A 361 4.24 -2.54 30.02
N ARG A 362 5.42 -2.98 30.50
CA ARG A 362 6.08 -2.33 31.64
C ARG A 362 6.43 -0.88 31.29
N PRO A 363 6.28 0.07 32.22
CA PRO A 363 6.69 1.45 32.02
C PRO A 363 8.16 1.53 31.58
N VAL A 364 8.41 2.33 30.53
CA VAL A 364 9.75 2.67 30.04
C VAL A 364 10.23 3.99 30.64
N VAL A 365 9.28 4.85 31.02
CA VAL A 365 9.50 6.06 31.80
C VAL A 365 8.50 6.01 32.95
N GLU A 366 8.96 6.25 34.18
CA GLU A 366 8.15 6.13 35.39
C GLU A 366 8.39 7.31 36.34
N HIS A 367 7.31 8.04 36.65
CA HIS A 367 7.31 9.20 37.55
C HIS A 367 8.41 10.24 37.26
N LEU A 368 8.70 10.45 35.98
CA LEU A 368 9.78 11.34 35.57
C LEU A 368 9.37 12.81 35.73
N THR A 369 10.18 13.54 36.52
CA THR A 369 10.06 14.99 36.65
C THR A 369 11.42 15.63 36.35
N LEU A 370 11.46 16.47 35.31
CA LEU A 370 12.67 17.23 34.94
C LEU A 370 12.28 18.59 34.35
N LYS A 371 13.16 19.58 34.55
CA LYS A 371 12.97 20.93 34.06
C LYS A 371 14.15 21.36 33.20
N ILE A 372 13.86 21.88 32.03
CA ILE A 372 14.81 22.38 31.04
C ILE A 372 14.54 23.86 30.83
N PRO A 373 15.26 24.76 31.52
CA PRO A 373 15.05 26.20 31.38
C PRO A 373 15.37 26.69 29.97
N ALA A 374 14.67 27.72 29.52
CA ALA A 374 14.93 28.36 28.24
C ALA A 374 16.40 28.76 28.06
N GLY A 375 17.00 28.48 26.91
CA GLY A 375 18.36 28.86 26.57
C GLY A 375 19.46 28.01 27.23
N HIS A 376 19.12 26.98 28.01
CA HIS A 376 20.08 26.09 28.66
C HIS A 376 20.32 24.82 27.85
N THR A 377 21.54 24.31 27.93
CA THR A 377 21.93 23.01 27.40
C THR A 377 21.89 21.98 28.51
N ILE A 378 21.03 20.98 28.34
CA ILE A 378 21.00 19.83 29.25
C ILE A 378 21.50 18.54 28.57
N ALA A 379 22.16 17.70 29.33
CA ALA A 379 22.50 16.35 28.89
C ALA A 379 21.63 15.31 29.61
N VAL A 380 21.12 14.34 28.87
CA VAL A 380 20.44 13.17 29.42
C VAL A 380 21.32 11.94 29.18
N VAL A 381 21.77 11.30 30.25
CA VAL A 381 22.68 10.16 30.22
C VAL A 381 22.08 8.95 30.94
N GLY A 382 22.59 7.76 30.65
CA GLY A 382 22.14 6.50 31.28
C GLY A 382 22.45 5.30 30.40
N ALA A 383 22.25 4.11 30.93
CA ALA A 383 22.44 2.86 30.19
C ALA A 383 21.52 2.75 28.98
N THR A 384 21.88 1.89 28.01
CA THR A 384 20.96 1.54 26.90
C THR A 384 19.67 0.95 27.47
N GLY A 385 18.53 1.42 26.95
CA GLY A 385 17.21 1.00 27.47
C GLY A 385 16.70 1.78 28.68
N SER A 386 17.43 2.80 29.19
CA SER A 386 16.97 3.62 30.33
C SER A 386 15.84 4.62 30.01
N GLY A 387 15.35 4.69 28.77
CA GLY A 387 14.21 5.55 28.38
C GLY A 387 14.59 6.87 27.71
N LYS A 388 15.87 7.17 27.47
CA LYS A 388 16.34 8.46 26.91
C LYS A 388 15.68 8.84 25.58
N SER A 389 15.72 7.96 24.58
CA SER A 389 15.10 8.23 23.26
C SER A 389 13.58 8.31 23.35
N THR A 390 12.96 7.68 24.36
CA THR A 390 11.53 7.80 24.63
C THR A 390 11.16 9.23 25.02
N LEU A 391 12.01 9.94 25.77
CA LEU A 391 11.76 11.36 26.11
C LEU A 391 11.60 12.23 24.85
N VAL A 392 12.45 11.99 23.85
CA VAL A 392 12.37 12.72 22.57
C VAL A 392 11.06 12.43 21.85
N LYS A 393 10.68 11.15 21.77
CA LYS A 393 9.42 10.73 21.15
C LYS A 393 8.20 11.35 21.83
N LEU A 394 8.22 11.44 23.16
CA LEU A 394 7.16 12.07 23.95
C LEU A 394 7.14 13.60 23.79
N LEU A 395 8.31 14.26 23.79
CA LEU A 395 8.41 15.71 23.58
C LEU A 395 7.89 16.14 22.18
N LEU A 396 8.22 15.36 21.14
CA LEU A 396 7.73 15.56 19.77
C LEU A 396 6.27 15.13 19.59
N ARG A 397 5.67 14.63 20.67
CA ARG A 397 4.31 14.09 20.65
C ARG A 397 4.09 13.06 19.54
N PHE A 398 5.03 12.10 19.43
CA PHE A 398 4.84 10.89 18.62
C PHE A 398 4.05 9.82 19.38
N TYR A 399 4.04 9.94 20.72
CA TYR A 399 3.24 9.18 21.66
C TYR A 399 2.64 10.11 22.70
N GLU A 400 1.54 9.73 23.31
CA GLU A 400 0.98 10.42 24.47
C GLU A 400 1.45 9.77 25.77
N VAL A 401 1.59 10.56 26.81
CA VAL A 401 1.93 10.06 28.15
C VAL A 401 0.73 9.36 28.79
N ASP A 402 0.96 8.27 29.51
CA ASP A 402 -0.09 7.56 30.24
C ASP A 402 -0.51 8.37 31.49
N HIS A 403 0.47 8.97 32.19
CA HIS A 403 0.26 9.87 33.34
C HIS A 403 1.19 11.07 33.26
N GLY A 404 0.79 12.14 33.96
CA GLY A 404 1.55 13.38 34.01
C GLY A 404 1.33 14.27 32.79
N ARG A 405 2.27 15.19 32.58
CA ARG A 405 2.21 16.14 31.46
C ARG A 405 3.58 16.61 31.03
N ILE A 406 3.68 17.02 29.79
CA ILE A 406 4.84 17.69 29.20
C ILE A 406 4.39 19.07 28.74
N THR A 407 5.15 20.11 29.11
CA THR A 407 4.81 21.47 28.70
C THR A 407 5.97 22.14 27.97
N VAL A 408 5.64 22.98 26.99
CA VAL A 408 6.55 23.91 26.32
C VAL A 408 6.05 25.33 26.60
N ASP A 409 6.90 26.15 27.22
CA ASP A 409 6.56 27.50 27.69
C ASP A 409 5.28 27.53 28.54
N GLY A 410 5.11 26.50 29.39
CA GLY A 410 3.96 26.35 30.28
C GLY A 410 2.69 25.82 29.62
N ILE A 411 2.67 25.56 28.31
CA ILE A 411 1.52 25.01 27.58
C ILE A 411 1.71 23.49 27.43
N ASP A 412 0.68 22.73 27.78
CA ASP A 412 0.70 21.26 27.58
C ASP A 412 0.81 20.93 26.09
N VAL A 413 1.73 20.01 25.74
CA VAL A 413 1.96 19.61 24.34
C VAL A 413 0.70 18.99 23.70
N ARG A 414 -0.24 18.49 24.50
CA ARG A 414 -1.53 17.95 24.02
C ARG A 414 -2.46 19.02 23.49
N GLU A 415 -2.35 20.24 24.02
CA GLU A 415 -3.15 21.40 23.57
C GLU A 415 -2.61 22.03 22.29
N LEU A 416 -1.31 21.80 21.99
CA LEU A 416 -0.63 22.43 20.86
C LEU A 416 -0.95 21.74 19.54
N ALA A 417 -1.03 22.53 18.47
CA ALA A 417 -1.03 22.01 17.12
C ALA A 417 0.28 21.25 16.86
N PRO A 418 0.25 19.96 16.45
CA PRO A 418 1.47 19.15 16.30
C PRO A 418 2.48 19.74 15.32
N GLN A 419 2.01 20.44 14.28
CA GLN A 419 2.85 21.11 13.31
C GLN A 419 3.67 22.23 13.95
N ASP A 420 3.03 23.07 14.77
CA ASP A 420 3.68 24.20 15.44
C ASP A 420 4.69 23.68 16.48
N LEU A 421 4.30 22.67 17.28
CA LEU A 421 5.20 22.01 18.25
C LEU A 421 6.44 21.46 17.55
N ARG A 422 6.25 20.68 16.46
CA ARG A 422 7.37 20.08 15.73
C ARG A 422 8.17 21.09 14.95
N GLN A 423 7.61 22.23 14.54
CA GLN A 423 8.38 23.34 13.97
C GLN A 423 9.29 24.00 15.00
N ALA A 424 8.85 24.14 16.24
CA ALA A 424 9.62 24.72 17.33
C ALA A 424 10.76 23.81 17.80
N ILE A 425 10.75 22.52 17.45
CA ILE A 425 11.75 21.54 17.89
C ILE A 425 12.55 21.06 16.67
N GLY A 426 13.88 21.19 16.70
CA GLY A 426 14.80 20.59 15.74
C GLY A 426 15.35 19.28 16.30
N LEU A 427 15.33 18.22 15.50
CA LEU A 427 15.89 16.92 15.87
C LEU A 427 17.07 16.58 14.97
N VAL A 428 18.22 16.30 15.58
CA VAL A 428 19.36 15.64 14.94
C VAL A 428 19.41 14.22 15.50
N SER A 429 18.93 13.24 14.71
CA SER A 429 18.82 11.85 15.13
C SER A 429 20.14 11.09 14.99
N GLN A 430 20.29 10.01 15.75
CA GLN A 430 21.39 9.06 15.66
C GLN A 430 21.46 8.42 14.26
N ASP A 431 20.35 7.88 13.80
CA ASP A 431 20.21 7.31 12.46
C ASP A 431 19.72 8.39 11.50
N VAL A 432 20.66 8.97 10.73
CA VAL A 432 20.34 10.00 9.75
C VAL A 432 19.70 9.41 8.53
N PHE A 433 18.43 9.76 8.29
CA PHE A 433 17.74 9.43 7.07
C PHE A 433 17.83 10.56 6.05
N LEU A 434 18.33 10.23 4.84
CA LEU A 434 18.33 11.12 3.69
C LEU A 434 17.37 10.58 2.63
N PHE A 435 16.52 11.46 2.10
CA PHE A 435 15.63 11.13 1.00
C PHE A 435 16.41 11.02 -0.31
N HIS A 436 15.92 10.18 -1.21
CA HIS A 436 16.43 10.17 -2.58
C HIS A 436 16.15 11.53 -3.23
N GLY A 437 17.20 12.25 -3.56
CA GLY A 437 17.15 13.61 -4.11
C GLY A 437 18.55 14.24 -4.05
N THR A 438 18.62 15.53 -4.29
CA THR A 438 19.87 16.28 -4.24
C THR A 438 20.32 16.53 -2.81
N VAL A 439 21.60 16.93 -2.63
CA VAL A 439 22.12 17.44 -1.35
C VAL A 439 21.31 18.65 -0.90
N ALA A 440 21.02 19.59 -1.83
CA ALA A 440 20.22 20.78 -1.54
C ALA A 440 18.83 20.43 -1.04
N ASP A 441 18.11 19.50 -1.69
CA ASP A 441 16.78 19.05 -1.26
C ASP A 441 16.80 18.47 0.16
N ASN A 442 17.86 17.73 0.48
CA ASN A 442 18.02 17.13 1.79
C ASN A 442 18.33 18.14 2.89
N ILE A 443 19.08 19.18 2.62
CA ILE A 443 19.33 20.29 3.57
C ILE A 443 18.04 21.11 3.75
N ALA A 444 17.34 21.41 2.65
CA ALA A 444 16.11 22.21 2.67
C ALA A 444 14.89 21.46 3.22
N TYR A 445 15.02 20.17 3.57
CA TYR A 445 13.90 19.38 4.04
C TYR A 445 13.31 19.92 5.33
N GLY A 446 12.05 20.36 5.26
CA GLY A 446 11.34 21.06 6.34
C GLY A 446 11.37 22.60 6.26
N THR A 447 12.20 23.17 5.34
CA THR A 447 12.27 24.60 5.04
C THR A 447 12.28 24.78 3.52
N PHE A 448 11.21 24.29 2.87
CA PHE A 448 11.13 24.13 1.40
C PHE A 448 11.20 25.44 0.61
N ALA A 449 11.04 26.59 1.26
CA ALA A 449 11.14 27.92 0.64
C ALA A 449 12.55 28.54 0.75
N ALA A 450 13.55 27.82 1.30
CA ALA A 450 14.90 28.31 1.45
C ALA A 450 15.58 28.49 0.08
N ASP A 451 16.27 29.60 -0.10
CA ASP A 451 17.07 29.86 -1.29
C ASP A 451 18.43 29.17 -1.23
N ALA A 452 19.13 29.13 -2.36
CA ALA A 452 20.45 28.50 -2.46
C ALA A 452 21.49 29.13 -1.54
N ALA A 453 21.38 30.44 -1.25
CA ALA A 453 22.29 31.14 -0.37
C ALA A 453 22.13 30.70 1.09
N ALA A 454 20.88 30.60 1.57
CA ALA A 454 20.56 30.08 2.92
C ALA A 454 21.00 28.63 3.09
N ILE A 455 20.76 27.78 2.07
CA ILE A 455 21.21 26.38 2.08
C ILE A 455 22.74 26.29 2.20
N ALA A 456 23.47 27.11 1.42
CA ALA A 456 24.94 27.13 1.46
C ALA A 456 25.47 27.69 2.80
N GLU A 457 24.82 28.68 3.40
CA GLU A 457 25.15 29.20 4.71
C GLU A 457 24.98 28.15 5.81
N ALA A 458 23.83 27.46 5.81
CA ALA A 458 23.58 26.36 6.73
C ALA A 458 24.61 25.22 6.56
N ALA A 459 24.98 24.90 5.33
CA ALA A 459 26.01 23.90 5.05
C ALA A 459 27.41 24.35 5.55
N ARG A 460 27.77 25.63 5.43
CA ARG A 460 29.02 26.17 6.00
C ARG A 460 29.02 26.11 7.53
N ALA A 461 27.90 26.48 8.15
CA ALA A 461 27.76 26.41 9.60
C ALA A 461 27.83 24.97 10.12
N ALA A 462 27.38 23.99 9.33
CA ALA A 462 27.49 22.57 9.62
C ALA A 462 28.84 21.93 9.20
N GLU A 463 29.82 22.70 8.80
CA GLU A 463 31.10 22.20 8.26
C GLU A 463 30.91 21.18 7.10
N ALA A 464 29.83 21.36 6.33
CA ALA A 464 29.43 20.46 5.23
C ALA A 464 29.84 21.01 3.85
N HIS A 465 29.95 22.31 3.70
CA HIS A 465 30.17 23.01 2.43
C HIS A 465 31.37 22.47 1.63
N GLU A 466 32.52 22.31 2.28
CA GLU A 466 33.74 21.88 1.60
C GLU A 466 33.62 20.47 0.98
N PHE A 467 33.04 19.52 1.70
CA PHE A 467 32.87 18.20 1.11
C PHE A 467 31.80 18.20 0.01
N ILE A 468 30.74 19.03 0.14
CA ILE A 468 29.70 19.17 -0.88
C ILE A 468 30.30 19.68 -2.19
N GLU A 469 31.15 20.69 -2.14
CA GLU A 469 31.81 21.22 -3.34
C GLU A 469 32.73 20.20 -4.03
N ARG A 470 33.27 19.24 -3.28
CA ARG A 470 34.09 18.14 -3.84
C ARG A 470 33.25 17.04 -4.49
N LEU A 471 31.89 17.04 -4.31
CA LEU A 471 31.01 16.10 -4.99
C LEU A 471 30.89 16.45 -6.49
N PRO A 472 30.67 15.48 -7.37
CA PRO A 472 30.70 15.70 -8.83
C PRO A 472 29.77 16.81 -9.33
N GLN A 473 28.66 17.06 -8.64
CA GLN A 473 27.64 18.08 -8.99
C GLN A 473 27.37 19.04 -7.81
N GLY A 474 28.28 19.11 -6.82
CA GLY A 474 28.10 19.95 -5.64
C GLY A 474 26.77 19.72 -4.95
N TYR A 475 25.99 20.78 -4.73
CA TYR A 475 24.67 20.74 -4.10
C TYR A 475 23.61 19.99 -4.91
N ASP A 476 23.79 19.85 -6.22
CA ASP A 476 22.87 19.11 -7.10
C ASP A 476 23.19 17.61 -7.15
N THR A 477 24.20 17.16 -6.42
CA THR A 477 24.57 15.74 -6.36
C THR A 477 23.44 14.92 -5.73
N ILE A 478 22.99 13.86 -6.43
CA ILE A 478 22.00 12.92 -5.92
C ILE A 478 22.64 11.98 -4.90
N VAL A 479 22.14 12.01 -3.66
CA VAL A 479 22.68 11.24 -2.52
C VAL A 479 22.38 9.75 -2.58
N GLY A 480 21.46 9.32 -3.45
CA GLY A 480 21.01 7.93 -3.55
C GLY A 480 20.00 7.55 -2.47
N GLU A 481 19.57 6.28 -2.49
CA GLU A 481 18.65 5.77 -1.48
C GLU A 481 19.30 5.78 -0.10
N ARG A 482 18.63 6.37 0.90
CA ARG A 482 19.13 6.55 2.28
C ARG A 482 20.53 7.18 2.38
N GLY A 483 20.96 7.89 1.34
CA GLY A 483 22.29 8.52 1.35
C GLY A 483 23.46 7.55 1.23
N GLN A 484 23.28 6.39 0.59
CA GLN A 484 24.31 5.33 0.46
C GLN A 484 25.61 5.80 -0.19
N LYS A 485 25.56 6.88 -0.99
CA LYS A 485 26.76 7.44 -1.65
C LYS A 485 27.62 8.31 -0.72
N LEU A 486 27.17 8.57 0.51
CA LEU A 486 27.83 9.44 1.47
C LEU A 486 28.36 8.63 2.67
N SER A 487 29.47 9.08 3.26
CA SER A 487 29.98 8.54 4.52
C SER A 487 29.02 8.85 5.69
N GLY A 488 29.13 8.13 6.80
CA GLY A 488 28.36 8.38 8.03
C GLY A 488 28.47 9.84 8.50
N GLY A 489 29.68 10.37 8.58
CA GLY A 489 29.95 11.75 8.98
C GLY A 489 29.44 12.80 7.97
N GLN A 490 29.43 12.49 6.67
CA GLN A 490 28.83 13.37 5.67
C GLN A 490 27.31 13.44 5.85
N ARG A 491 26.63 12.28 6.05
CA ARG A 491 25.18 12.25 6.35
C ARG A 491 24.86 13.04 7.60
N GLN A 492 25.66 12.88 8.67
CA GLN A 492 25.46 13.59 9.93
C GLN A 492 25.55 15.12 9.75
N ARG A 493 26.58 15.61 9.03
CA ARG A 493 26.72 17.05 8.76
C ARG A 493 25.58 17.61 7.92
N LEU A 494 25.00 16.84 6.98
CA LEU A 494 23.77 17.23 6.28
C LEU A 494 22.55 17.31 7.21
N ALA A 495 22.42 16.40 8.18
CA ALA A 495 21.36 16.47 9.17
C ALA A 495 21.51 17.70 10.09
N ILE A 496 22.73 18.04 10.46
CA ILE A 496 23.03 19.27 11.23
C ILE A 496 22.70 20.50 10.37
N ALA A 497 23.10 20.54 9.10
CA ALA A 497 22.75 21.63 8.18
C ALA A 497 21.23 21.82 8.06
N ARG A 498 20.48 20.74 7.97
CA ARG A 498 19.00 20.74 8.00
C ARG A 498 18.46 21.38 9.27
N ALA A 499 19.02 21.03 10.43
CA ALA A 499 18.60 21.59 11.71
C ALA A 499 18.99 23.07 11.86
N ILE A 500 20.16 23.49 11.33
CA ILE A 500 20.60 24.90 11.29
C ILE A 500 19.64 25.72 10.41
N LEU A 501 19.34 25.25 9.21
CA LEU A 501 18.45 25.94 8.28
C LEU A 501 17.04 26.14 8.86
N LYS A 502 16.53 25.13 9.57
CA LYS A 502 15.24 25.20 10.27
C LYS A 502 15.23 26.24 11.39
N ASN A 503 16.37 26.50 12.02
CA ASN A 503 16.58 27.45 13.12
C ASN A 503 15.55 27.36 14.26
N PRO A 504 15.37 26.20 14.90
CA PRO A 504 14.36 26.00 15.94
C PRO A 504 14.81 26.58 17.29
N PRO A 505 13.90 27.09 18.14
CA PRO A 505 14.20 27.54 19.51
C PRO A 505 14.58 26.39 20.46
N ILE A 506 14.12 25.17 20.19
CA ILE A 506 14.46 23.95 20.96
C ILE A 506 15.20 23.00 20.05
N LEU A 507 16.36 22.52 20.47
CA LEU A 507 17.19 21.56 19.74
C LEU A 507 17.33 20.25 20.52
N VAL A 508 17.07 19.13 19.85
CA VAL A 508 17.31 17.80 20.39
C VAL A 508 18.42 17.12 19.60
N LEU A 509 19.46 16.71 20.30
CA LEU A 509 20.63 16.00 19.74
C LEU A 509 20.61 14.56 20.28
N ASP A 510 20.32 13.58 19.41
CA ASP A 510 20.33 12.16 19.78
C ASP A 510 21.56 11.49 19.17
N GLU A 511 22.58 11.19 20.01
CA GLU A 511 23.84 10.52 19.66
C GLU A 511 24.54 11.02 18.39
N ALA A 512 24.62 12.32 18.18
CA ALA A 512 25.03 12.95 16.93
C ALA A 512 26.45 12.61 16.41
N THR A 513 27.21 11.68 17.02
CA THR A 513 28.62 11.43 16.66
C THR A 513 29.11 9.98 16.74
N SER A 514 28.22 8.97 16.75
CA SER A 514 28.58 7.59 17.14
C SER A 514 29.41 6.76 16.14
N ALA A 515 29.66 7.21 14.90
CA ALA A 515 30.33 6.37 13.87
C ALA A 515 31.24 7.14 12.89
N VAL A 516 32.04 8.06 13.37
CA VAL A 516 32.89 8.93 12.51
C VAL A 516 34.36 8.93 12.96
N ASP A 517 35.26 9.18 11.99
CA ASP A 517 36.69 9.39 12.25
C ASP A 517 36.94 10.67 13.06
N ASN A 518 38.09 10.77 13.71
CA ASN A 518 38.43 11.87 14.64
C ASN A 518 38.39 13.26 13.99
N GLU A 519 38.80 13.42 12.72
CA GLU A 519 38.76 14.70 12.02
C GLU A 519 37.32 15.15 11.74
N THR A 520 36.50 14.23 11.25
CA THR A 520 35.07 14.48 11.03
C THR A 520 34.34 14.74 12.35
N GLU A 521 34.73 14.08 13.43
CA GLU A 521 34.19 14.33 14.77
C GLU A 521 34.47 15.76 15.25
N ALA A 522 35.70 16.26 15.09
CA ALA A 522 36.03 17.63 15.44
C ALA A 522 35.21 18.66 14.65
N ALA A 523 34.97 18.41 13.36
CA ALA A 523 34.11 19.26 12.53
C ALA A 523 32.65 19.25 13.01
N ILE A 524 32.12 18.06 13.35
CA ILE A 524 30.76 17.91 13.90
C ILE A 524 30.63 18.64 15.25
N GLN A 525 31.59 18.48 16.16
CA GLN A 525 31.63 19.17 17.46
C GLN A 525 31.58 20.69 17.29
N LYS A 526 32.42 21.24 16.42
CA LYS A 526 32.43 22.67 16.12
C LYS A 526 31.07 23.16 15.57
N SER A 527 30.40 22.35 14.75
CA SER A 527 29.06 22.65 14.24
C SER A 527 28.01 22.62 15.34
N LEU A 528 28.10 21.63 16.25
CA LEU A 528 27.19 21.49 17.38
C LEU A 528 27.35 22.66 18.37
N GLU A 529 28.55 23.09 18.67
CA GLU A 529 28.81 24.29 19.51
C GLU A 529 28.20 25.57 18.93
N LYS A 530 28.21 25.73 17.61
CA LYS A 530 27.53 26.86 16.95
C LYS A 530 26.03 26.77 17.01
N ILE A 531 25.47 25.58 16.76
CA ILE A 531 23.99 25.42 16.69
C ILE A 531 23.34 25.47 18.06
N THR A 532 24.01 25.16 19.15
CA THR A 532 23.48 25.18 20.51
C THR A 532 23.39 26.58 21.12
N GLN A 533 24.09 27.58 20.57
CA GLN A 533 24.09 28.95 21.09
C GLN A 533 22.70 29.58 21.03
N ASN A 534 22.33 30.26 22.12
CA ASN A 534 21.07 31.03 22.26
C ASN A 534 19.78 30.21 22.04
N ARG A 535 19.78 28.92 22.35
CA ARG A 535 18.59 28.07 22.27
C ARG A 535 18.59 26.97 23.34
N THR A 536 17.43 26.46 23.64
CA THR A 536 17.30 25.33 24.56
C THR A 536 17.78 24.05 23.89
N THR A 537 18.76 23.36 24.48
CA THR A 537 19.31 22.15 23.90
C THR A 537 19.14 20.95 24.83
N ILE A 538 18.65 19.85 24.27
CA ILE A 538 18.52 18.55 24.94
C ILE A 538 19.47 17.58 24.23
N ALA A 539 20.59 17.25 24.88
CA ALA A 539 21.55 16.31 24.33
C ALA A 539 21.36 14.93 24.99
N ILE A 540 20.93 13.95 24.20
CA ILE A 540 21.01 12.53 24.58
C ILE A 540 22.41 12.09 24.20
N ALA A 541 23.30 12.05 25.20
CA ALA A 541 24.70 11.94 24.92
C ALA A 541 25.27 10.58 25.33
N HIS A 542 26.00 9.99 24.38
CA HIS A 542 26.96 8.90 24.62
C HIS A 542 28.41 9.39 24.57
N ARG A 543 28.65 10.69 24.33
CA ARG A 543 30.02 11.26 24.24
C ARG A 543 30.29 12.35 25.28
N LEU A 544 31.46 12.22 25.85
CA LEU A 544 31.96 12.98 27.00
C LEU A 544 31.99 14.48 26.81
N SER A 545 32.37 14.96 25.59
CA SER A 545 32.50 16.40 25.30
C SER A 545 31.16 17.14 25.39
N THR A 546 30.08 16.52 24.90
CA THR A 546 28.75 17.12 24.93
C THR A 546 28.16 17.11 26.35
N ILE A 547 28.48 16.08 27.14
CA ILE A 547 28.02 15.92 28.52
C ILE A 547 28.71 16.92 29.45
N ARG A 548 30.01 17.08 29.31
CA ARG A 548 30.85 17.90 30.24
C ARG A 548 30.46 19.38 30.24
N ASN A 549 30.10 19.91 29.08
CA ASN A 549 29.81 21.33 28.91
C ASN A 549 28.29 21.65 29.09
N ALA A 550 27.47 20.69 29.49
CA ALA A 550 26.06 20.93 29.74
C ALA A 550 25.85 21.69 31.05
N ASP A 551 24.92 22.66 31.05
CA ASP A 551 24.53 23.42 32.24
C ASP A 551 23.97 22.49 33.34
N ARG A 552 23.33 21.39 32.93
CA ARG A 552 22.86 20.35 33.82
C ARG A 552 22.82 19.00 33.14
N ILE A 553 23.14 17.97 33.92
CA ILE A 553 23.11 16.57 33.50
C ILE A 553 22.01 15.85 34.29
N TYR A 554 21.17 15.13 33.61
CA TYR A 554 20.16 14.24 34.17
C TYR A 554 20.53 12.78 33.89
N VAL A 555 20.62 11.97 34.95
CA VAL A 555 21.00 10.55 34.87
C VAL A 555 19.78 9.69 35.01
N MET A 556 19.48 8.94 33.96
CA MET A 556 18.34 8.02 33.92
C MET A 556 18.79 6.58 34.13
N ASP A 557 18.08 5.88 34.97
CA ASP A 557 18.19 4.43 35.15
C ASP A 557 16.80 3.80 35.27
N GLN A 558 16.57 2.74 34.52
CA GLN A 558 15.30 1.99 34.50
C GLN A 558 14.03 2.86 34.41
N GLY A 559 14.07 3.90 33.57
CA GLY A 559 12.93 4.81 33.34
C GLY A 559 12.76 5.93 34.37
N GLN A 560 13.61 5.99 35.39
CA GLN A 560 13.55 7.00 36.45
C GLN A 560 14.75 7.95 36.43
N LEU A 561 14.57 9.15 36.94
CA LEU A 561 15.64 10.11 37.17
C LEU A 561 16.31 9.80 38.51
N VAL A 562 17.56 9.33 38.48
CA VAL A 562 18.28 8.89 39.72
C VAL A 562 19.26 9.93 40.24
N GLU A 563 19.91 10.72 39.32
CA GLU A 563 20.88 11.76 39.70
C GLU A 563 20.70 12.97 38.77
N TRP A 564 21.02 14.13 39.29
CA TRP A 564 21.12 15.37 38.49
C TRP A 564 22.09 16.35 39.12
N GLY A 565 22.77 17.14 38.31
CA GLY A 565 23.74 18.14 38.70
C GLY A 565 24.63 18.59 37.56
N THR A 566 25.66 19.35 37.85
CA THR A 566 26.76 19.63 36.92
C THR A 566 27.71 18.45 36.83
N HIS A 567 28.62 18.48 35.84
CA HIS A 567 29.63 17.44 35.66
C HIS A 567 30.46 17.23 36.94
N GLU A 568 30.95 18.33 37.52
CA GLU A 568 31.79 18.31 38.69
C GLU A 568 31.06 17.78 39.92
N GLU A 569 29.81 18.23 40.18
CA GLU A 569 28.99 17.76 41.27
C GLU A 569 28.70 16.25 41.19
N LEU A 570 28.46 15.72 39.98
CA LEU A 570 28.15 14.31 39.80
C LEU A 570 29.37 13.40 39.84
N ILE A 571 30.55 13.89 39.45
CA ILE A 571 31.83 13.17 39.62
C ILE A 571 32.17 13.07 41.12
N ASP A 572 32.02 14.16 41.89
CA ASP A 572 32.32 14.19 43.31
C ASP A 572 31.38 13.29 44.12
N ARG A 573 30.12 13.10 43.66
CA ARG A 573 29.16 12.18 44.30
C ARG A 573 29.50 10.70 44.14
N GLN A 574 30.40 10.33 43.23
CA GLN A 574 30.81 8.97 42.92
C GLN A 574 29.64 8.00 42.66
N GLY A 575 28.52 8.49 42.14
CA GLY A 575 27.31 7.73 41.83
C GLY A 575 27.33 7.03 40.48
N LEU A 576 26.14 6.78 39.93
CA LEU A 576 25.97 6.13 38.63
C LEU A 576 26.64 6.89 37.50
N TYR A 577 26.55 8.24 37.52
CA TYR A 577 27.22 9.10 36.53
C TYR A 577 28.75 8.90 36.53
N ALA A 578 29.38 8.93 37.68
CA ALA A 578 30.82 8.74 37.80
C ALA A 578 31.25 7.37 37.26
N GLY A 579 30.45 6.32 37.52
CA GLY A 579 30.67 4.99 36.95
C GLY A 579 30.58 4.96 35.44
N LEU A 580 29.55 5.57 34.85
CA LEU A 580 29.39 5.70 33.37
C LEU A 580 30.54 6.50 32.75
N TRP A 581 30.97 7.55 33.43
CA TRP A 581 32.12 8.38 32.98
C TRP A 581 33.42 7.58 32.96
N GLN A 582 33.72 6.79 34.03
CA GLN A 582 34.90 5.94 34.10
C GLN A 582 34.97 4.91 32.97
N VAL A 583 33.83 4.26 32.70
CA VAL A 583 33.74 3.27 31.59
C VAL A 583 34.10 3.91 30.27
N GLN A 584 33.67 5.16 30.02
CA GLN A 584 33.90 5.84 28.75
C GLN A 584 35.28 6.45 28.63
N THR A 585 35.89 6.94 29.71
CA THR A 585 37.22 7.57 29.68
C THR A 585 38.37 6.59 29.83
N GLY A 586 38.09 5.38 30.35
CA GLY A 586 39.14 4.43 30.78
C GLY A 586 39.96 4.92 31.95
N VAL A 587 39.63 6.09 32.54
CA VAL A 587 40.34 6.66 33.70
C VAL A 587 39.67 6.20 34.97
N LYS A 588 40.37 5.46 35.84
CA LYS A 588 39.93 5.24 37.20
C LYS A 588 39.97 6.58 37.94
N VAL A 589 38.83 7.10 38.37
CA VAL A 589 38.77 8.18 39.36
C VAL A 589 39.37 7.60 40.64
N GLY A 590 40.49 8.19 41.06
CA GLY A 590 41.25 7.65 42.20
C GLY A 590 40.41 7.52 43.45
N VAL A 591 40.59 6.38 44.14
CA VAL A 591 40.11 6.10 45.49
C VAL A 591 40.77 7.04 46.45
#